data_a1d5fe965c1acb7614ee8c350be48570
#
_entry.id   a1d5fe965c1acb7614ee8c350be48570
#
_cell.length_a   1.000
_cell.length_b   1.000
_cell.length_c   1.000
_cell.angle_alpha   90.00
_cell.angle_beta   90.00
_cell.angle_gamma   90.00
#
_symmetry.space_group_name_H-M   'P 1'
#
loop_
_entity.id
_entity.type
_entity.pdbx_description
1 polymer ?
#
loop_
_entity_poly.entity_id
_entity_poly.type
_entity_poly.pdbx_seq_one_letter_code
_entity_poly.pdbx_strand_id
1 'polypeptide(L)'
;MKTINQIGLDEAKSKALAEGLNQLLADYMMFYQNTRGLHWNIKGEKFFELHLKFEELYTNLLLKVDEIAERILTLGGTPLHTFDDYKKTTQIKSIKNISDGNTGITNVLDSFKTIIIKQRDLLNLAAETDDEGTNALMSDYIREQEKLVWMYSSFLNR
;
A
#
# COMPACT_ATOMS: atom_id res chain seq x y z
N MET A 1 6.49 -34.47 0.22
CA MET A 1 7.70 -33.86 -0.39
C MET A 1 7.43 -32.36 -0.55
N LYS A 2 8.29 -31.48 -0.03
CA LYS A 2 8.12 -30.04 -0.24
C LYS A 2 8.46 -29.72 -1.69
N THR A 3 7.56 -29.10 -2.42
CA THR A 3 7.82 -28.62 -3.77
C THR A 3 8.48 -27.23 -3.66
N ILE A 4 9.62 -27.08 -4.29
CA ILE A 4 10.40 -25.84 -4.29
C ILE A 4 10.18 -25.12 -5.63
N ASN A 5 9.88 -23.82 -5.58
CA ASN A 5 9.67 -23.00 -6.76
C ASN A 5 11.02 -22.59 -7.43
N GLN A 6 10.94 -21.84 -8.54
CA GLN A 6 12.13 -21.47 -9.33
C GLN A 6 13.12 -20.55 -8.58
N ILE A 7 12.69 -19.90 -7.52
CA ILE A 7 13.57 -19.04 -6.70
C ILE A 7 14.02 -19.70 -5.39
N GLY A 8 13.79 -21.01 -5.25
CA GLY A 8 14.28 -21.80 -4.12
C GLY A 8 13.42 -21.75 -2.86
N LEU A 9 12.19 -21.27 -2.96
CA LEU A 9 11.26 -21.20 -1.83
C LEU A 9 10.21 -22.32 -1.87
N ASP A 10 9.67 -22.66 -0.71
CA ASP A 10 8.52 -23.55 -0.60
C ASP A 10 7.32 -23.00 -1.38
N GLU A 11 6.79 -23.79 -2.32
CA GLU A 11 5.74 -23.35 -3.25
C GLU A 11 4.43 -23.02 -2.53
N ALA A 12 4.02 -23.82 -1.55
CA ALA A 12 2.78 -23.58 -0.82
C ALA A 12 2.85 -22.31 0.05
N LYS A 13 4.01 -22.09 0.67
CA LYS A 13 4.26 -20.88 1.48
C LYS A 13 4.34 -19.64 0.57
N SER A 14 4.99 -19.74 -0.58
CA SER A 14 5.05 -18.65 -1.57
C SER A 14 3.66 -18.27 -2.08
N LYS A 15 2.78 -19.25 -2.27
CA LYS A 15 1.39 -19.01 -2.65
C LYS A 15 0.62 -18.23 -1.59
N ALA A 16 0.74 -18.63 -0.32
CA ALA A 16 0.11 -17.92 0.79
C ALA A 16 0.59 -16.47 0.89
N LEU A 17 1.88 -16.24 0.69
CA LEU A 17 2.47 -14.91 0.70
C LEU A 17 1.98 -14.07 -0.48
N ALA A 18 1.89 -14.66 -1.68
CA ALA A 18 1.33 -13.99 -2.85
C ALA A 18 -0.15 -13.58 -2.66
N GLU A 19 -0.94 -14.41 -2.00
CA GLU A 19 -2.33 -14.07 -1.64
C GLU A 19 -2.39 -12.87 -0.70
N GLY A 20 -1.53 -12.83 0.31
CA GLY A 20 -1.42 -11.67 1.22
C GLY A 20 -0.96 -10.40 0.51
N LEU A 21 -0.02 -10.50 -0.40
CA LEU A 21 0.44 -9.38 -1.24
C LEU A 21 -0.66 -8.88 -2.18
N ASN A 22 -1.55 -9.75 -2.68
CA ASN A 22 -2.71 -9.33 -3.46
C ASN A 22 -3.71 -8.51 -2.64
N GLN A 23 -3.92 -8.85 -1.37
CA GLN A 23 -4.73 -8.02 -0.48
C GLN A 23 -4.09 -6.64 -0.28
N LEU A 24 -2.78 -6.59 -0.11
CA LEU A 24 -2.03 -5.34 0.00
C LEU A 24 -2.10 -4.54 -1.30
N LEU A 25 -1.98 -5.18 -2.45
CA LEU A 25 -2.09 -4.55 -3.77
C LEU A 25 -3.45 -3.85 -3.93
N ALA A 26 -4.54 -4.49 -3.54
CA ALA A 26 -5.88 -3.91 -3.59
C ALA A 26 -5.97 -2.67 -2.68
N ASP A 27 -5.40 -2.72 -1.48
CA ASP A 27 -5.36 -1.57 -0.57
C ASP A 27 -4.55 -0.42 -1.16
N TYR A 28 -3.41 -0.69 -1.78
CA TYR A 28 -2.60 0.34 -2.46
C TYR A 28 -3.35 0.98 -3.63
N MET A 29 -4.07 0.19 -4.42
CA MET A 29 -4.86 0.73 -5.54
C MET A 29 -5.98 1.65 -5.05
N MET A 30 -6.66 1.30 -3.97
CA MET A 30 -7.69 2.17 -3.39
C MET A 30 -7.08 3.43 -2.77
N PHE A 31 -5.98 3.30 -2.03
CA PHE A 31 -5.26 4.42 -1.46
C PHE A 31 -4.76 5.37 -2.55
N TYR A 32 -4.18 4.82 -3.60
CA TYR A 32 -3.73 5.56 -4.77
C TYR A 32 -4.86 6.38 -5.39
N GLN A 33 -6.01 5.76 -5.68
CA GLN A 33 -7.14 6.48 -6.31
C GLN A 33 -7.75 7.51 -5.36
N ASN A 34 -7.88 7.21 -4.09
CA ASN A 34 -8.35 8.18 -3.09
C ASN A 34 -7.44 9.40 -3.02
N THR A 35 -6.13 9.19 -3.06
CA THR A 35 -5.14 10.28 -3.02
C THR A 35 -5.20 11.14 -4.28
N ARG A 36 -5.41 10.54 -5.45
CA ARG A 36 -5.65 11.30 -6.69
C ARG A 36 -6.90 12.16 -6.57
N GLY A 37 -7.98 11.61 -6.03
CA GLY A 37 -9.21 12.36 -5.79
C GLY A 37 -9.00 13.54 -4.84
N LEU A 38 -8.19 13.37 -3.81
CA LEU A 38 -7.80 14.46 -2.91
C LEU A 38 -6.97 15.52 -3.64
N HIS A 39 -5.99 15.11 -4.45
CA HIS A 39 -5.19 16.02 -5.26
C HIS A 39 -6.07 16.91 -6.17
N TRP A 40 -7.09 16.35 -6.79
CA TRP A 40 -7.99 17.09 -7.66
C TRP A 40 -8.99 17.98 -6.93
N ASN A 41 -9.51 17.53 -5.79
CA ASN A 41 -10.68 18.14 -5.16
C ASN A 41 -10.38 19.01 -3.93
N ILE A 42 -9.13 19.03 -3.47
CA ILE A 42 -8.74 19.87 -2.32
C ILE A 42 -8.99 21.36 -2.63
N LYS A 43 -9.43 22.11 -1.61
CA LYS A 43 -9.67 23.56 -1.70
C LYS A 43 -9.22 24.23 -0.42
N GLY A 44 -9.06 25.53 -0.47
CA GLY A 44 -8.77 26.36 0.68
C GLY A 44 -7.35 26.93 0.69
N GLU A 45 -6.95 27.52 1.81
CA GLU A 45 -5.69 28.25 1.89
C GLU A 45 -4.44 27.36 1.75
N LYS A 46 -4.56 26.06 1.99
CA LYS A 46 -3.48 25.08 1.83
C LYS A 46 -3.51 24.35 0.49
N PHE A 47 -4.26 24.87 -0.48
CA PHE A 47 -4.43 24.21 -1.78
C PHE A 47 -3.10 23.85 -2.45
N PHE A 48 -2.23 24.82 -2.64
CA PHE A 48 -0.98 24.59 -3.40
C PHE A 48 -0.07 23.57 -2.71
N GLU A 49 0.05 23.64 -1.41
CA GLU A 49 0.86 22.70 -0.64
C GLU A 49 0.30 21.28 -0.70
N LEU A 50 -1.00 21.14 -0.47
CA LEU A 50 -1.65 19.83 -0.42
C LEU A 50 -1.84 19.22 -1.79
N HIS A 51 -2.18 20.02 -2.79
CA HIS A 51 -2.25 19.58 -4.18
C HIS A 51 -0.94 18.92 -4.62
N LEU A 52 0.19 19.59 -4.37
CA LEU A 52 1.52 19.05 -4.66
C LEU A 52 1.85 17.83 -3.81
N LYS A 53 1.55 17.88 -2.51
CA LYS A 53 1.85 16.78 -1.58
C LYS A 53 1.08 15.51 -1.91
N PHE A 54 -0.18 15.63 -2.30
CA PHE A 54 -0.98 14.49 -2.74
C PHE A 54 -0.46 13.90 -4.06
N GLU A 55 0.05 14.73 -4.97
CA GLU A 55 0.70 14.25 -6.20
C GLU A 55 1.96 13.44 -5.90
N GLU A 56 2.84 13.95 -5.03
CA GLU A 56 4.01 13.21 -4.56
C GLU A 56 3.60 11.85 -3.97
N LEU A 57 2.55 11.84 -3.17
CA LEU A 57 2.07 10.64 -2.53
C LEU A 57 1.52 9.62 -3.53
N TYR A 58 0.60 10.01 -4.41
CA TYR A 58 0.05 9.03 -5.33
C TYR A 58 1.09 8.52 -6.34
N THR A 59 2.06 9.35 -6.70
CA THR A 59 3.17 8.91 -7.56
C THR A 59 4.02 7.84 -6.87
N ASN A 60 4.33 8.04 -5.59
CA ASN A 60 5.04 7.06 -4.78
C ASN A 60 4.22 5.75 -4.62
N LEU A 61 2.93 5.87 -4.35
CA LEU A 61 2.05 4.70 -4.24
C LEU A 61 1.97 3.90 -5.54
N LEU A 62 1.95 4.57 -6.69
CA LEU A 62 1.92 3.92 -8.01
C LEU A 62 3.17 3.08 -8.26
N LEU A 63 4.34 3.58 -7.87
CA LEU A 63 5.58 2.81 -7.96
C LEU A 63 5.50 1.53 -7.12
N LYS A 64 4.94 1.63 -5.92
CA LYS A 64 4.78 0.48 -5.03
C LYS A 64 3.74 -0.53 -5.54
N VAL A 65 2.69 -0.06 -6.20
CA VAL A 65 1.73 -0.93 -6.89
C VAL A 65 2.45 -1.85 -7.87
N ASP A 66 3.33 -1.29 -8.69
CA ASP A 66 4.10 -2.06 -9.67
C ASP A 66 5.07 -3.04 -8.98
N GLU A 67 5.82 -2.59 -7.99
CA GLU A 67 6.74 -3.43 -7.23
C GLU A 67 6.02 -4.63 -6.55
N ILE A 68 4.85 -4.38 -5.96
CA ILE A 68 4.05 -5.43 -5.30
C ILE A 68 3.54 -6.44 -6.34
N ALA A 69 3.00 -5.97 -7.45
CA ALA A 69 2.52 -6.83 -8.54
C ALA A 69 3.64 -7.71 -9.10
N GLU A 70 4.81 -7.14 -9.33
CA GLU A 70 5.99 -7.88 -9.81
C GLU A 70 6.52 -8.85 -8.76
N ARG A 71 6.42 -8.52 -7.48
CA ARG A 71 6.79 -9.46 -6.40
C ARG A 71 5.84 -10.66 -6.35
N ILE A 72 4.54 -10.44 -6.57
CA ILE A 72 3.56 -11.54 -6.69
C ILE A 72 3.93 -12.46 -7.84
N LEU A 73 4.27 -11.92 -9.01
CA LEU A 73 4.73 -12.70 -10.17
C LEU A 73 6.01 -13.48 -9.85
N THR A 74 6.96 -12.85 -9.17
CA THR A 74 8.22 -13.49 -8.76
C THR A 74 7.98 -14.70 -7.86
N LEU A 75 6.96 -14.63 -7.01
CA LEU A 75 6.55 -15.74 -6.14
C LEU A 75 5.72 -16.82 -6.86
N GLY A 76 5.41 -16.63 -8.14
CA GLY A 76 4.63 -17.57 -8.94
C GLY A 76 3.11 -17.34 -8.87
N GLY A 77 2.67 -16.22 -8.28
CA GLY A 77 1.26 -15.85 -8.22
C GLY A 77 0.81 -15.00 -9.41
N THR A 78 -0.47 -14.64 -9.42
CA THR A 78 -1.06 -13.73 -10.40
C THR A 78 -1.57 -12.48 -9.67
N PRO A 79 -1.05 -11.29 -9.97
CA PRO A 79 -1.55 -10.07 -9.33
C PRO A 79 -2.97 -9.77 -9.78
N LEU A 80 -3.80 -9.30 -8.86
CA LEU A 80 -5.11 -8.75 -9.18
C LEU A 80 -4.95 -7.60 -10.17
N HIS A 81 -5.84 -7.53 -11.18
CA HIS A 81 -5.68 -6.56 -12.27
C HIS A 81 -7.00 -5.99 -12.79
N THR A 82 -8.09 -6.10 -12.03
CA THR A 82 -9.39 -5.50 -12.38
C THR A 82 -9.87 -4.58 -11.25
N PHE A 83 -10.58 -3.53 -11.58
CA PHE A 83 -11.17 -2.65 -10.57
C PHE A 83 -12.19 -3.38 -9.69
N ASP A 84 -12.95 -4.32 -10.26
CA ASP A 84 -13.90 -5.12 -9.50
C ASP A 84 -13.20 -5.94 -8.40
N ASP A 85 -12.07 -6.58 -8.73
CA ASP A 85 -11.30 -7.35 -7.78
C ASP A 85 -10.68 -6.45 -6.70
N TYR A 86 -10.13 -5.30 -7.06
CA TYR A 86 -9.61 -4.34 -6.08
C TYR A 86 -10.68 -3.88 -5.11
N LYS A 87 -11.84 -3.49 -5.61
CA LYS A 87 -12.96 -3.04 -4.79
C LYS A 87 -13.47 -4.12 -3.84
N LYS A 88 -13.53 -5.36 -4.31
CA LYS A 88 -13.97 -6.51 -3.52
C LYS A 88 -12.98 -6.90 -2.43
N THR A 89 -11.68 -6.70 -2.66
CA THR A 89 -10.61 -7.21 -1.80
C THR A 89 -10.11 -6.17 -0.80
N THR A 90 -10.12 -4.89 -1.16
CA THR A 90 -9.56 -3.82 -0.32
C THR A 90 -10.30 -3.66 1.00
N GLN A 91 -9.54 -3.33 2.07
CA GLN A 91 -10.07 -2.89 3.36
C GLN A 91 -10.19 -1.37 3.45
N ILE A 92 -9.63 -0.64 2.49
CA ILE A 92 -9.70 0.83 2.44
C ILE A 92 -10.97 1.24 1.71
N LYS A 93 -11.76 2.10 2.34
CA LYS A 93 -13.00 2.62 1.72
C LYS A 93 -12.67 3.70 0.70
N SER A 94 -13.39 3.71 -0.42
CA SER A 94 -13.35 4.83 -1.33
C SER A 94 -13.93 6.09 -0.66
N ILE A 95 -13.28 7.22 -0.88
CA ILE A 95 -13.73 8.52 -0.38
C ILE A 95 -14.25 9.37 -1.52
N LYS A 96 -15.19 10.24 -1.23
CA LYS A 96 -15.86 11.06 -2.25
C LYS A 96 -16.13 12.46 -1.73
N ASN A 97 -15.92 13.45 -2.59
CA ASN A 97 -16.27 14.87 -2.33
C ASN A 97 -15.56 15.45 -1.08
N ILE A 98 -14.31 15.09 -0.85
CA ILE A 98 -13.51 15.66 0.22
C ILE A 98 -12.69 16.81 -0.35
N SER A 99 -12.94 18.02 0.16
CA SER A 99 -12.23 19.24 -0.23
C SER A 99 -11.47 19.88 0.94
N ASP A 100 -11.75 19.49 2.18
CA ASP A 100 -11.09 20.00 3.37
C ASP A 100 -9.73 19.33 3.58
N GLY A 101 -8.69 20.15 3.78
CA GLY A 101 -7.31 19.67 3.91
C GLY A 101 -7.11 18.77 5.12
N ASN A 102 -7.61 19.12 6.28
CA ASN A 102 -7.45 18.33 7.50
C ASN A 102 -8.17 16.98 7.38
N THR A 103 -9.36 16.97 6.79
CA THR A 103 -10.10 15.73 6.52
C THR A 103 -9.35 14.84 5.54
N GLY A 104 -8.79 15.42 4.48
CA GLY A 104 -7.97 14.69 3.50
C GLY A 104 -6.73 14.05 4.14
N ILE A 105 -5.99 14.80 4.95
CA ILE A 105 -4.80 14.27 5.66
C ILE A 105 -5.20 13.19 6.66
N THR A 106 -6.31 13.33 7.36
CA THR A 106 -6.81 12.29 8.27
C THR A 106 -7.09 10.99 7.53
N ASN A 107 -7.72 11.06 6.36
CA ASN A 107 -7.94 9.88 5.51
C ASN A 107 -6.63 9.24 5.03
N VAL A 108 -5.65 10.05 4.69
CA VAL A 108 -4.30 9.56 4.33
C VAL A 108 -3.67 8.80 5.49
N LEU A 109 -3.74 9.34 6.70
CA LEU A 109 -3.20 8.69 7.91
C LEU A 109 -3.92 7.36 8.22
N ASP A 110 -5.23 7.31 8.09
CA ASP A 110 -6.00 6.08 8.28
C ASP A 110 -5.61 5.01 7.24
N SER A 111 -5.40 5.41 6.00
CA SER A 111 -4.95 4.51 4.94
C SER A 111 -3.53 3.99 5.20
N PHE A 112 -2.60 4.85 5.62
CA PHE A 112 -1.26 4.42 6.04
C PHE A 112 -1.32 3.40 7.17
N LYS A 113 -2.15 3.65 8.18
CA LYS A 113 -2.32 2.72 9.29
C LYS A 113 -2.75 1.35 8.81
N THR A 114 -3.72 1.30 7.90
CA THR A 114 -4.22 0.04 7.32
C THR A 114 -3.11 -0.72 6.59
N ILE A 115 -2.37 -0.07 5.69
CA ILE A 115 -1.32 -0.75 4.92
C ILE A 115 -0.10 -1.10 5.77
N ILE A 116 0.28 -0.28 6.73
CA ILE A 116 1.42 -0.56 7.62
C ILE A 116 1.13 -1.81 8.47
N ILE A 117 -0.07 -1.94 9.03
CA ILE A 117 -0.47 -3.14 9.78
C ILE A 117 -0.38 -4.38 8.89
N LYS A 118 -0.93 -4.33 7.68
CA LYS A 118 -0.86 -5.42 6.72
C LYS A 118 0.59 -5.76 6.34
N GLN A 119 1.42 -4.77 6.14
CA GLN A 119 2.84 -4.95 5.82
C GLN A 119 3.62 -5.62 6.96
N ARG A 120 3.28 -5.32 8.23
CA ARG A 120 3.89 -6.01 9.39
C ARG A 120 3.49 -7.49 9.40
N ASP A 121 2.25 -7.81 9.10
CA ASP A 121 1.80 -9.20 8.99
C ASP A 121 2.54 -9.95 7.89
N LEU A 122 2.69 -9.32 6.72
CA LEU A 122 3.41 -9.89 5.58
C LEU A 122 4.90 -10.03 5.84
N LEU A 123 5.50 -9.07 6.54
CA LEU A 123 6.91 -9.13 6.97
C LEU A 123 7.15 -10.37 7.84
N ASN A 124 6.28 -10.61 8.82
CA ASN A 124 6.37 -11.76 9.69
C ASN A 124 6.17 -13.07 8.93
N LEU A 125 5.16 -13.13 8.05
CA LEU A 125 4.91 -14.31 7.22
C LEU A 125 6.10 -14.59 6.28
N ALA A 126 6.70 -13.57 5.70
CA ALA A 126 7.88 -13.72 4.87
C ALA A 126 9.08 -14.29 5.64
N ALA A 127 9.30 -13.82 6.87
CA ALA A 127 10.35 -14.34 7.76
C ALA A 127 10.12 -15.84 8.08
N GLU A 128 8.89 -16.23 8.36
CA GLU A 128 8.53 -17.63 8.64
C GLU A 128 8.67 -18.55 7.43
N THR A 129 8.73 -17.99 6.24
CA THR A 129 8.84 -18.72 4.97
C THR A 129 10.22 -18.64 4.34
N ASP A 130 11.19 -18.06 5.04
CA ASP A 130 12.55 -17.80 4.56
C ASP A 130 12.59 -16.91 3.30
N ASP A 131 11.54 -16.11 3.07
CA ASP A 131 11.47 -15.18 1.97
C ASP A 131 12.03 -13.81 2.37
N GLU A 132 13.35 -13.70 2.35
CA GLU A 132 14.06 -12.47 2.68
C GLU A 132 13.76 -11.34 1.69
N GLY A 133 13.50 -11.65 0.41
CA GLY A 133 13.16 -10.64 -0.58
C GLY A 133 11.85 -9.90 -0.28
N THR A 134 10.80 -10.62 0.10
CA THR A 134 9.55 -10.00 0.52
C THR A 134 9.69 -9.34 1.91
N ASN A 135 10.42 -9.97 2.83
CA ASN A 135 10.70 -9.37 4.14
C ASN A 135 11.38 -8.02 3.99
N ALA A 136 12.44 -7.92 3.19
CA ALA A 136 13.17 -6.67 2.94
C ALA A 136 12.28 -5.61 2.27
N LEU A 137 11.46 -5.99 1.29
CA LEU A 137 10.53 -5.08 0.62
C LEU A 137 9.53 -4.48 1.63
N MET A 138 8.95 -5.29 2.51
CA MET A 138 8.03 -4.82 3.54
C MET A 138 8.74 -3.94 4.57
N SER A 139 9.96 -4.27 4.96
CA SER A 139 10.77 -3.43 5.86
C SER A 139 11.02 -2.04 5.28
N ASP A 140 11.34 -1.95 4.00
CA ASP A 140 11.58 -0.68 3.33
C ASP A 140 10.31 0.18 3.29
N TYR A 141 9.17 -0.41 2.97
CA TYR A 141 7.89 0.29 2.95
C TYR A 141 7.48 0.79 4.34
N ILE A 142 7.60 -0.06 5.34
CA ILE A 142 7.25 0.29 6.73
C ILE A 142 8.09 1.48 7.19
N ARG A 143 9.40 1.43 7.06
CA ARG A 143 10.30 2.49 7.49
C ARG A 143 10.00 3.82 6.81
N GLU A 144 9.82 3.82 5.50
CA GLU A 144 9.46 5.02 4.74
C GLU A 144 8.13 5.60 5.20
N GLN A 145 7.13 4.75 5.36
CA GLN A 145 5.77 5.17 5.69
C GLN A 145 5.62 5.60 7.14
N GLU A 146 6.35 5.02 8.07
CA GLU A 146 6.41 5.51 9.45
C GLU A 146 6.87 6.96 9.51
N LYS A 147 7.86 7.32 8.70
CA LYS A 147 8.33 8.71 8.58
C LYS A 147 7.25 9.62 7.96
N LEU A 148 6.57 9.15 6.92
CA LEU A 148 5.47 9.90 6.30
C LEU A 148 4.32 10.11 7.30
N VAL A 149 3.96 9.11 8.08
CA VAL A 149 2.94 9.21 9.13
C VAL A 149 3.32 10.30 10.14
N TRP A 150 4.57 10.34 10.59
CA TRP A 150 5.05 11.43 11.44
C TRP A 150 4.87 12.79 10.78
N MET A 151 5.25 12.94 9.53
CA MET A 151 5.16 14.22 8.81
C MET A 151 3.70 14.68 8.63
N TYR A 152 2.82 13.78 8.18
CA TYR A 152 1.39 14.10 8.02
C TYR A 152 0.70 14.38 9.36
N SER A 153 1.07 13.65 10.42
CA SER A 153 0.56 13.91 11.77
C SER A 153 0.99 15.29 12.27
N SER A 154 2.22 15.68 12.00
CA SER A 154 2.74 17.01 12.36
C SER A 154 1.98 18.14 11.66
N PHE A 155 1.53 17.94 10.42
CA PHE A 155 0.65 18.89 9.73
C PHE A 155 -0.66 19.13 10.53
N LEU A 156 -1.17 18.13 11.22
CA LEU A 156 -2.37 18.21 12.05
C LEU A 156 -2.09 18.63 13.52
N ASN A 157 -0.87 19.02 13.86
CA ASN A 157 -0.44 19.29 15.24
C ASN A 157 -0.61 18.10 16.20
N ARG A 158 -0.29 16.92 15.74
CA ARG A 158 -0.36 15.68 16.53
C ARG A 158 1.04 15.07 16.73
#